data_6c8653d97cf93c8fcb5299c8b4fe3b6e
#
_entry.id   6c8653d97cf93c8fcb5299c8b4fe3b6e
#
_cell.length_a   1.000
_cell.length_b   1.000
_cell.length_c   1.000
_cell.angle_alpha   90.00
_cell.angle_beta   90.00
_cell.angle_gamma   90.00
#
_symmetry.space_group_name_H-M   'P 1'
#
loop_
_entity.id
_entity.type
_entity.pdbx_description
1 polymer ?
#
loop_
_entity_poly.entity_id
_entity_poly.type
_entity_poly.pdbx_seq_one_letter_code
_entity_poly.pdbx_strand_id
1 'polypeptide(L)'
;AATSAYAENEQTDAVTLTAAAISVSCIKLEWNGDADTEYTVTAIQNVNDDYVDNIYFAFKSNTLCYVTGLRENSEYTFELSDENGEILASAVQKTEAVEVIEEFDYIDGWTNCFAYEKASGLTRDPSYSAIQGAVPDPVTNTGIMRDEYGDYCCAMGTFFGYCGDRFFITLENSTQFTVKICDSKGDRW
;
A
#
# COMPACT_ATOMS: atom_id res chain seq x y z
N ALA A 1 4.45 24.17 57.80
CA ALA A 1 5.08 23.33 56.77
C ALA A 1 4.30 23.52 55.50
N ALA A 2 4.88 24.17 54.47
CA ALA A 2 4.30 24.29 53.15
C ALA A 2 4.89 23.17 52.31
N THR A 3 4.00 22.27 51.83
CA THR A 3 4.37 21.21 50.89
C THR A 3 4.30 21.83 49.49
N SER A 4 5.46 22.00 48.86
CA SER A 4 5.57 22.38 47.45
C SER A 4 5.25 21.14 46.62
N ALA A 5 4.12 21.18 45.90
CA ALA A 5 3.83 20.22 44.87
C ALA A 5 4.68 20.61 43.63
N TYR A 6 5.67 19.79 43.32
CA TYR A 6 6.32 19.85 42.02
C TYR A 6 5.33 19.29 40.98
N ALA A 7 4.86 20.15 40.10
CA ALA A 7 4.23 19.69 38.88
C ALA A 7 5.33 19.05 38.02
N GLU A 8 5.30 17.73 37.89
CA GLU A 8 6.04 17.07 36.82
C GLU A 8 5.56 17.63 35.50
N ASN A 9 6.44 18.33 34.83
CA ASN A 9 6.22 18.79 33.46
C ASN A 9 6.40 17.55 32.61
N GLU A 10 5.32 16.84 32.28
CA GLU A 10 5.33 15.82 31.25
C GLU A 10 5.67 16.52 29.94
N GLN A 11 6.93 16.49 29.60
CA GLN A 11 7.40 16.88 28.28
C GLN A 11 6.93 15.77 27.33
N THR A 12 5.74 15.93 26.75
CA THR A 12 5.30 15.08 25.65
C THR A 12 6.25 15.30 24.49
N ASP A 13 7.05 14.30 24.16
CA ASP A 13 7.89 14.35 22.97
C ASP A 13 7.01 14.63 21.76
N ALA A 14 7.42 15.59 20.94
CA ALA A 14 6.68 15.94 19.74
C ALA A 14 6.54 14.71 18.82
N VAL A 15 5.34 14.52 18.28
CA VAL A 15 5.09 13.45 17.30
C VAL A 15 5.93 13.71 16.06
N THR A 16 6.62 12.67 15.61
CA THR A 16 7.44 12.71 14.39
C THR A 16 6.93 11.67 13.40
N LEU A 17 6.88 12.02 12.13
CA LEU A 17 6.50 11.14 11.03
C LEU A 17 7.71 10.91 10.13
N THR A 18 8.00 9.64 9.83
CA THR A 18 9.02 9.25 8.86
C THR A 18 8.37 8.55 7.68
N ALA A 19 8.87 8.82 6.48
CA ALA A 19 8.41 8.21 5.23
C ALA A 19 9.58 7.60 4.49
N ALA A 20 9.41 6.38 3.97
CA ALA A 20 10.41 5.67 3.21
C ALA A 20 9.78 4.99 1.98
N ALA A 21 10.35 5.20 0.80
CA ALA A 21 9.94 4.49 -0.39
C ALA A 21 10.23 2.98 -0.24
N ILE A 22 9.23 2.16 -0.53
CA ILE A 22 9.31 0.69 -0.52
C ILE A 22 9.33 0.17 -1.96
N SER A 23 8.63 0.85 -2.85
CA SER A 23 8.56 0.50 -4.26
C SER A 23 8.13 1.71 -5.10
N VAL A 24 7.93 1.48 -6.38
CA VAL A 24 7.44 2.47 -7.34
C VAL A 24 6.04 3.01 -7.02
N SER A 25 5.26 2.31 -6.20
CA SER A 25 3.88 2.67 -5.87
C SER A 25 3.55 2.58 -4.38
N CYS A 26 4.55 2.33 -3.51
CA CYS A 26 4.33 2.13 -2.09
C CYS A 26 5.34 2.92 -1.24
N ILE A 27 4.83 3.62 -0.24
CA ILE A 27 5.61 4.32 0.78
C ILE A 27 5.22 3.78 2.16
N LYS A 28 6.23 3.47 2.98
CA LYS A 28 6.06 3.12 4.39
C LYS A 28 6.10 4.38 5.23
N LEU A 29 5.14 4.53 6.13
CA LEU A 29 5.05 5.59 7.13
C LEU A 29 5.18 5.01 8.53
N GLU A 30 6.04 5.59 9.34
CA GLU A 30 6.20 5.25 10.76
C GLU A 30 6.22 6.52 11.61
N TRP A 31 5.61 6.47 12.79
CA TRP A 31 5.60 7.59 13.73
C TRP A 31 5.71 7.13 15.17
N ASN A 32 6.13 8.05 16.05
CA ASN A 32 6.36 7.78 17.47
C ASN A 32 5.15 8.14 18.36
N GLY A 33 3.95 8.14 17.80
CA GLY A 33 2.73 8.47 18.53
C GLY A 33 2.35 7.43 19.58
N ASP A 34 1.41 7.80 20.43
CA ASP A 34 0.84 6.92 21.45
C ASP A 34 0.03 5.80 20.77
N ALA A 35 0.22 4.56 21.23
CA ALA A 35 -0.46 3.38 20.68
C ALA A 35 -1.99 3.37 20.94
N ASP A 36 -2.44 4.10 21.95
CA ASP A 36 -3.86 4.22 22.33
C ASP A 36 -4.57 5.41 21.65
N THR A 37 -3.83 6.24 20.93
CA THR A 37 -4.39 7.39 20.19
C THR A 37 -4.76 6.98 18.76
N GLU A 38 -5.92 7.42 18.30
CA GLU A 38 -6.34 7.24 16.91
C GLU A 38 -5.71 8.33 16.03
N TYR A 39 -5.00 7.90 15.01
CA TYR A 39 -4.35 8.79 14.05
C TYR A 39 -4.98 8.65 12.66
N THR A 40 -5.06 9.77 11.96
CA THR A 40 -5.44 9.83 10.55
C THR A 40 -4.23 10.19 9.71
N VAL A 41 -4.02 9.47 8.61
CA VAL A 41 -2.98 9.76 7.61
C VAL A 41 -3.65 10.25 6.34
N THR A 42 -3.14 11.34 5.78
CA THR A 42 -3.50 11.82 4.44
C THR A 42 -2.28 11.80 3.53
N ALA A 43 -2.51 11.60 2.24
CA ALA A 43 -1.48 11.66 1.21
C ALA A 43 -1.90 12.67 0.15
N ILE A 44 -1.04 13.65 -0.11
CA ILE A 44 -1.28 14.74 -1.05
C ILE A 44 -0.20 14.62 -2.13
N GLN A 45 -0.62 14.39 -3.36
CA GLN A 45 0.30 14.40 -4.50
C GLN A 45 0.71 15.83 -4.82
N ASN A 46 2.00 16.07 -4.96
CA ASN A 46 2.56 17.40 -5.21
C ASN A 46 2.56 17.78 -6.71
N VAL A 47 1.71 17.14 -7.52
CA VAL A 47 1.53 17.42 -8.96
C VAL A 47 0.07 17.76 -9.23
N ASN A 48 -0.14 18.82 -9.99
CA ASN A 48 -1.48 19.29 -10.34
C ASN A 48 -1.86 18.71 -11.72
N ASP A 49 -2.39 17.50 -11.75
CA ASP A 49 -2.98 16.90 -12.95
C ASP A 49 -4.33 16.23 -12.64
N ASP A 50 -5.09 15.89 -13.70
CA ASP A 50 -6.43 15.29 -13.59
C ASP A 50 -6.39 13.79 -13.24
N TYR A 51 -5.26 13.26 -12.81
CA TYR A 51 -5.10 11.85 -12.47
C TYR A 51 -5.69 11.58 -11.08
N VAL A 52 -6.53 10.56 -11.00
CA VAL A 52 -7.08 10.07 -9.73
C VAL A 52 -6.25 8.89 -9.26
N ASP A 53 -5.45 9.11 -8.23
CA ASP A 53 -4.70 8.03 -7.59
C ASP A 53 -5.64 7.02 -6.93
N ASN A 54 -5.34 5.74 -7.06
CA ASN A 54 -6.03 4.66 -6.37
C ASN A 54 -5.35 4.37 -5.01
N ILE A 55 -5.25 5.41 -4.17
CA ILE A 55 -4.51 5.34 -2.91
C ILE A 55 -5.23 4.45 -1.91
N TYR A 56 -4.48 3.55 -1.30
CA TYR A 56 -4.92 2.70 -0.22
C TYR A 56 -3.97 2.73 0.96
N PHE A 57 -4.53 2.87 2.18
CA PHE A 57 -3.80 2.92 3.43
C PHE A 57 -3.89 1.58 4.16
N ALA A 58 -2.79 0.85 4.22
CA ALA A 58 -2.67 -0.46 4.88
C ALA A 58 -2.06 -0.30 6.27
N PHE A 59 -2.87 0.04 7.27
CA PHE A 59 -2.43 0.14 8.66
C PHE A 59 -2.03 -1.23 9.19
N LYS A 60 -0.84 -1.34 9.79
CA LYS A 60 -0.31 -2.53 10.45
C LYS A 60 -0.32 -2.40 11.97
N SER A 61 -0.28 -1.19 12.46
CA SER A 61 -0.43 -0.80 13.86
C SER A 61 -0.89 0.66 13.92
N ASN A 62 -1.07 1.18 15.14
CA ASN A 62 -1.37 2.60 15.35
C ASN A 62 -0.20 3.54 15.04
N THR A 63 0.98 2.99 14.68
CA THR A 63 2.20 3.77 14.39
C THR A 63 2.90 3.34 13.11
N LEU A 64 2.24 2.48 12.30
CA LEU A 64 2.81 1.95 11.06
C LEU A 64 1.72 1.81 9.99
N CYS A 65 1.93 2.46 8.86
CA CYS A 65 1.05 2.35 7.69
C CYS A 65 1.88 2.20 6.40
N TYR A 66 1.44 1.35 5.50
CA TYR A 66 1.88 1.35 4.12
C TYR A 66 0.85 2.08 3.26
N VAL A 67 1.30 3.03 2.45
CA VAL A 67 0.47 3.76 1.49
C VAL A 67 0.80 3.26 0.11
N THR A 68 -0.14 2.63 -0.56
CA THR A 68 0.04 2.05 -1.90
C THR A 68 -0.96 2.60 -2.92
N GLY A 69 -0.79 2.25 -4.19
CA GLY A 69 -1.56 2.84 -5.30
C GLY A 69 -1.07 4.24 -5.67
N LEU A 70 0.12 4.58 -5.22
CA LEU A 70 0.79 5.83 -5.56
C LEU A 70 1.35 5.75 -6.98
N ARG A 71 1.48 6.90 -7.62
CA ARG A 71 2.13 7.03 -8.92
C ARG A 71 3.64 6.86 -8.79
N GLU A 72 4.25 6.22 -9.77
CA GLU A 72 5.72 6.12 -9.85
C GLU A 72 6.41 7.47 -9.97
N ASN A 73 7.65 7.54 -9.52
CA ASN A 73 8.53 8.70 -9.66
C ASN A 73 7.89 10.03 -9.24
N SER A 74 6.91 9.98 -8.32
CA SER A 74 6.07 11.10 -7.90
C SER A 74 6.28 11.44 -6.43
N GLU A 75 6.27 12.72 -6.12
CA GLU A 75 6.43 13.23 -4.76
C GLU A 75 5.08 13.40 -4.08
N TYR A 76 5.01 12.96 -2.85
CA TYR A 76 3.83 13.06 -1.99
C TYR A 76 4.19 13.73 -0.66
N THR A 77 3.29 14.56 -0.18
CA THR A 77 3.28 15.04 1.20
C THR A 77 2.31 14.18 2.00
N PHE A 78 2.79 13.62 3.11
CA PHE A 78 1.99 12.88 4.08
C PHE A 78 1.78 13.73 5.30
N GLU A 79 0.55 13.78 5.80
CA GLU A 79 0.19 14.48 7.02
C GLU A 79 -0.41 13.48 8.00
N LEU A 80 0.04 13.55 9.24
CA LEU A 80 -0.46 12.78 10.36
C LEU A 80 -1.27 13.72 11.26
N SER A 81 -2.54 13.41 11.48
CA SER A 81 -3.45 14.19 12.30
C SER A 81 -3.98 13.37 13.47
N ASP A 82 -4.37 14.04 14.54
CA ASP A 82 -5.11 13.46 15.65
C ASP A 82 -6.62 13.30 15.34
N GLU A 83 -7.38 12.83 16.31
CA GLU A 83 -8.84 12.64 16.23
C GLU A 83 -9.61 13.95 16.02
N ASN A 84 -9.02 15.11 16.35
CA ASN A 84 -9.62 16.43 16.16
C ASN A 84 -9.28 17.03 14.80
N GLY A 85 -8.43 16.37 14.01
CA GLY A 85 -7.95 16.85 12.73
C GLY A 85 -6.79 17.85 12.82
N GLU A 86 -6.13 17.97 13.99
CA GLU A 86 -4.93 18.77 14.15
C GLU A 86 -3.75 18.05 13.54
N ILE A 87 -3.00 18.69 12.62
CA ILE A 87 -1.82 18.12 11.99
C ILE A 87 -0.68 18.12 13.01
N LEU A 88 -0.25 16.93 13.40
CA LEU A 88 0.81 16.71 14.39
C LEU A 88 2.19 16.62 13.75
N ALA A 89 2.28 16.05 12.55
CA ALA A 89 3.54 15.88 11.82
C ALA A 89 3.29 15.78 10.32
N SER A 90 4.30 16.09 9.53
CA SER A 90 4.29 15.88 8.09
C SER A 90 5.62 15.33 7.59
N ALA A 91 5.57 14.59 6.49
CA ALA A 91 6.76 14.08 5.80
C ALA A 91 6.56 14.15 4.28
N VAL A 92 7.65 14.39 3.56
CA VAL A 92 7.66 14.38 2.09
C VAL A 92 8.50 13.22 1.62
N GLN A 93 7.97 12.43 0.71
CA GLN A 93 8.70 11.30 0.13
C GLN A 93 8.30 11.11 -1.32
N LYS A 94 9.30 10.76 -2.14
CA LYS A 94 9.12 10.40 -3.54
C LYS A 94 9.09 8.89 -3.69
N THR A 95 8.15 8.37 -4.51
CA THR A 95 8.15 6.96 -4.93
C THR A 95 9.34 6.67 -5.86
N GLU A 96 9.73 5.41 -5.95
CA GLU A 96 10.76 4.99 -6.89
C GLU A 96 10.28 5.16 -8.34
N ALA A 97 11.22 5.25 -9.27
CA ALA A 97 10.92 5.20 -10.71
C ALA A 97 10.82 3.74 -11.16
N VAL A 98 9.94 3.46 -12.12
CA VAL A 98 9.91 2.15 -12.77
C VAL A 98 11.19 1.96 -13.57
N GLU A 99 11.88 0.86 -13.31
CA GLU A 99 12.89 0.34 -14.22
C GLU A 99 12.19 -0.65 -15.15
N VAL A 100 11.91 -0.22 -16.39
CA VAL A 100 11.25 -1.10 -17.38
C VAL A 100 12.23 -2.18 -17.79
N ILE A 101 11.99 -3.40 -17.29
CA ILE A 101 12.77 -4.58 -17.69
C ILE A 101 12.15 -5.21 -18.93
N GLU A 102 10.81 -5.22 -19.00
CA GLU A 102 10.06 -5.81 -20.11
C GLU A 102 8.66 -5.14 -20.18
N GLU A 103 8.21 -4.80 -21.39
CA GLU A 103 6.85 -4.36 -21.64
C GLU A 103 6.05 -5.48 -22.32
N PHE A 104 4.83 -5.72 -21.84
CA PHE A 104 3.89 -6.65 -22.43
C PHE A 104 2.72 -5.89 -23.02
N ASP A 105 2.48 -6.09 -24.31
CA ASP A 105 1.29 -5.56 -24.95
C ASP A 105 0.02 -6.27 -24.47
N TYR A 106 -1.11 -5.57 -24.58
CA TYR A 106 -2.42 -6.15 -24.33
C TYR A 106 -2.66 -7.35 -25.26
N ILE A 107 -3.01 -8.49 -24.65
CA ILE A 107 -3.37 -9.70 -25.39
C ILE A 107 -4.89 -9.69 -25.64
N ASP A 108 -5.29 -9.44 -26.88
CA ASP A 108 -6.69 -9.40 -27.29
C ASP A 108 -7.39 -10.77 -27.09
N GLY A 109 -8.64 -10.74 -26.65
CA GLY A 109 -9.46 -11.94 -26.49
C GLY A 109 -9.56 -12.49 -25.06
N TRP A 110 -8.94 -11.87 -24.07
CA TRP A 110 -9.06 -12.28 -22.67
C TRP A 110 -10.28 -11.64 -21.99
N THR A 111 -11.35 -12.42 -21.81
CA THR A 111 -12.60 -11.93 -21.24
C THR A 111 -12.90 -12.45 -19.84
N ASN A 112 -12.08 -13.30 -19.26
CA ASN A 112 -12.39 -13.97 -18.00
C ASN A 112 -11.46 -13.50 -16.87
N CYS A 113 -11.90 -12.48 -16.14
CA CYS A 113 -11.34 -12.13 -14.84
C CYS A 113 -12.17 -12.81 -13.76
N PHE A 114 -11.57 -13.70 -13.00
CA PHE A 114 -12.21 -14.31 -11.83
C PHE A 114 -11.73 -13.61 -10.58
N ALA A 115 -12.67 -13.09 -9.78
CA ALA A 115 -12.35 -12.63 -8.43
C ALA A 115 -11.82 -13.80 -7.61
N TYR A 116 -10.78 -13.54 -6.86
CA TYR A 116 -10.14 -14.52 -6.00
C TYR A 116 -10.91 -14.63 -4.68
N GLU A 117 -12.00 -15.42 -4.67
CA GLU A 117 -12.92 -15.45 -3.54
C GLU A 117 -12.43 -16.23 -2.32
N LYS A 118 -11.50 -17.16 -2.48
CA LYS A 118 -11.00 -17.99 -1.37
C LYS A 118 -9.60 -18.51 -1.64
N ALA A 119 -8.70 -18.27 -0.72
CA ALA A 119 -7.38 -18.90 -0.63
C ALA A 119 -7.41 -20.43 -0.41
N SER A 120 -8.59 -21.05 -0.36
CA SER A 120 -8.79 -22.45 0.03
C SER A 120 -8.22 -23.50 -0.92
N GLY A 121 -7.79 -23.11 -2.12
CA GLY A 121 -7.12 -24.01 -3.08
C GLY A 121 -5.60 -23.88 -3.15
N LEU A 122 -5.03 -22.85 -2.50
CA LEU A 122 -3.61 -22.51 -2.58
C LEU A 122 -2.79 -23.13 -1.45
N THR A 123 -2.95 -24.41 -1.26
CA THR A 123 -2.14 -25.15 -0.27
C THR A 123 -0.78 -25.60 -0.83
N ARG A 124 -0.49 -25.23 -2.08
CA ARG A 124 0.81 -25.56 -2.72
C ARG A 124 1.80 -24.45 -2.48
N ASP A 125 2.94 -24.88 -2.12
CA ASP A 125 4.11 -24.13 -1.70
C ASP A 125 4.35 -22.87 -2.55
N PRO A 126 4.80 -22.26 -3.23
CA PRO A 126 5.00 -20.84 -3.57
C PRO A 126 3.71 -19.99 -3.49
N SER A 127 2.57 -20.51 -3.95
CA SER A 127 1.29 -19.77 -3.93
C SER A 127 0.81 -19.49 -2.50
N TYR A 128 0.94 -20.47 -1.62
CA TYR A 128 0.57 -20.31 -0.21
C TYR A 128 1.43 -19.24 0.47
N SER A 129 2.75 -19.27 0.24
CA SER A 129 3.67 -18.28 0.81
C SER A 129 3.41 -16.88 0.26
N ALA A 130 3.08 -16.76 -1.02
CA ALA A 130 2.83 -15.49 -1.68
C ALA A 130 1.56 -14.79 -1.17
N ILE A 131 0.53 -15.56 -0.76
CA ILE A 131 -0.75 -15.01 -0.27
C ILE A 131 -0.82 -14.91 1.25
N GLN A 132 0.16 -15.39 1.98
CA GLN A 132 0.15 -15.28 3.44
C GLN A 132 0.08 -13.83 3.89
N GLY A 133 -0.83 -13.57 4.84
CA GLY A 133 -1.09 -12.23 5.34
C GLY A 133 -1.96 -11.36 4.44
N ALA A 134 -2.39 -11.85 3.27
CA ALA A 134 -3.31 -11.13 2.43
C ALA A 134 -4.70 -11.03 3.08
N VAL A 135 -5.36 -9.89 2.88
CA VAL A 135 -6.69 -9.60 3.40
C VAL A 135 -7.64 -9.22 2.25
N PRO A 136 -8.95 -9.50 2.37
CA PRO A 136 -9.91 -9.00 1.40
C PRO A 136 -9.86 -7.47 1.30
N ASP A 137 -9.95 -6.95 0.07
CA ASP A 137 -10.02 -5.51 -0.17
C ASP A 137 -11.32 -4.93 0.40
N PRO A 138 -11.26 -4.06 1.41
CA PRO A 138 -12.45 -3.49 2.01
C PRO A 138 -13.10 -2.39 1.16
N VAL A 139 -12.38 -1.85 0.17
CA VAL A 139 -12.85 -0.75 -0.67
C VAL A 139 -13.80 -1.26 -1.74
N THR A 140 -13.39 -2.27 -2.50
CA THR A 140 -14.21 -2.79 -3.60
C THR A 140 -15.23 -3.82 -3.12
N ASN A 141 -14.96 -4.50 -2.03
CA ASN A 141 -15.77 -5.61 -1.50
C ASN A 141 -16.10 -6.69 -2.56
N THR A 142 -15.17 -6.91 -3.49
CA THR A 142 -15.32 -7.84 -4.62
C THR A 142 -14.67 -9.20 -4.38
N GLY A 143 -14.04 -9.40 -3.22
CA GLY A 143 -13.25 -10.60 -2.93
C GLY A 143 -11.80 -10.53 -3.44
N ILE A 144 -11.40 -9.45 -4.08
CA ILE A 144 -9.98 -9.20 -4.40
C ILE A 144 -9.19 -9.16 -3.10
N MET A 145 -8.01 -9.78 -3.09
CA MET A 145 -7.11 -9.77 -1.94
C MET A 145 -6.05 -8.70 -2.08
N ARG A 146 -5.65 -8.11 -0.96
CA ARG A 146 -4.48 -7.23 -0.84
C ARG A 146 -3.41 -7.90 0.01
N ASP A 147 -2.16 -7.75 -0.38
CA ASP A 147 -1.02 -8.28 0.35
C ASP A 147 -0.61 -7.41 1.57
N GLU A 148 0.54 -7.72 2.14
CA GLU A 148 1.09 -7.03 3.31
C GLU A 148 1.38 -5.55 3.10
N TYR A 149 1.59 -5.11 1.87
CA TYR A 149 1.81 -3.70 1.50
C TYR A 149 0.53 -3.00 1.03
N GLY A 150 -0.54 -3.75 0.84
CA GLY A 150 -1.81 -3.27 0.32
C GLY A 150 -1.94 -3.40 -1.20
N ASP A 151 -0.95 -3.97 -1.89
CA ASP A 151 -1.02 -4.22 -3.33
C ASP A 151 -2.01 -5.37 -3.64
N TYR A 152 -2.62 -5.32 -4.80
CA TYR A 152 -3.56 -6.36 -5.21
C TYR A 152 -2.87 -7.69 -5.48
N CYS A 153 -3.48 -8.79 -5.02
CA CYS A 153 -3.06 -10.14 -5.37
C CYS A 153 -3.70 -10.59 -6.68
N CYS A 154 -2.93 -11.19 -7.55
CA CYS A 154 -3.41 -11.70 -8.84
C CYS A 154 -2.91 -13.14 -9.10
N ALA A 155 -3.47 -13.76 -10.14
CA ALA A 155 -2.94 -14.99 -10.72
C ALA A 155 -2.57 -14.73 -12.19
N MET A 156 -1.36 -15.08 -12.57
CA MET A 156 -0.83 -14.88 -13.93
C MET A 156 -0.22 -16.16 -14.48
N GLY A 157 -0.08 -16.25 -15.80
CA GLY A 157 0.71 -17.30 -16.45
C GLY A 157 2.20 -17.17 -16.14
N THR A 158 2.93 -18.27 -16.19
CA THR A 158 4.38 -18.30 -15.92
C THR A 158 5.20 -17.52 -16.94
N PHE A 159 4.59 -17.15 -18.07
CA PHE A 159 5.18 -16.26 -19.05
C PHE A 159 5.46 -14.86 -18.47
N PHE A 160 4.58 -14.36 -17.58
CA PHE A 160 4.75 -13.03 -16.97
C PHE A 160 5.69 -13.07 -15.76
N GLY A 161 5.78 -14.16 -15.03
CA GLY A 161 6.61 -14.28 -13.84
C GLY A 161 6.17 -15.40 -12.91
N TYR A 162 6.68 -15.37 -11.68
CA TYR A 162 6.47 -16.38 -10.67
C TYR A 162 5.76 -15.84 -9.44
N CYS A 163 5.22 -16.72 -8.61
CA CYS A 163 4.62 -16.32 -7.34
C CYS A 163 5.61 -15.53 -6.48
N GLY A 164 5.19 -14.35 -6.05
CA GLY A 164 6.01 -13.38 -5.33
C GLY A 164 6.46 -12.19 -6.16
N ASP A 165 6.53 -12.34 -7.49
CA ASP A 165 6.89 -11.24 -8.39
C ASP A 165 5.80 -10.17 -8.40
N ARG A 166 6.22 -8.93 -8.64
CA ARG A 166 5.34 -7.76 -8.69
C ARG A 166 5.39 -7.13 -10.07
N PHE A 167 4.21 -6.68 -10.51
CA PHE A 167 4.03 -5.96 -11.77
C PHE A 167 3.40 -4.62 -11.49
N PHE A 168 3.89 -3.62 -12.21
CA PHE A 168 3.27 -2.32 -12.26
C PHE A 168 2.34 -2.26 -13.47
N ILE A 169 1.07 -2.05 -13.21
CA ILE A 169 0.01 -2.06 -14.21
C ILE A 169 -0.37 -0.64 -14.53
N THR A 170 -0.44 -0.32 -15.82
CA THR A 170 -1.04 0.93 -16.32
C THR A 170 -2.27 0.57 -17.15
N LEU A 171 -3.43 1.05 -16.75
CA LEU A 171 -4.67 0.87 -17.48
C LEU A 171 -4.79 1.90 -18.61
N GLU A 172 -5.71 1.68 -19.56
CA GLU A 172 -5.99 2.58 -20.67
C GLU A 172 -6.36 4.01 -20.23
N ASN A 173 -7.02 4.14 -19.09
CA ASN A 173 -7.35 5.43 -18.46
C ASN A 173 -6.21 6.04 -17.65
N SER A 174 -5.00 5.55 -17.81
CA SER A 174 -3.79 5.96 -17.08
C SER A 174 -3.78 5.64 -15.58
N THR A 175 -4.77 4.91 -15.05
CA THR A 175 -4.71 4.44 -13.66
C THR A 175 -3.56 3.44 -13.50
N GLN A 176 -2.74 3.64 -12.48
CA GLN A 176 -1.55 2.84 -12.21
C GLN A 176 -1.67 2.16 -10.83
N PHE A 177 -1.24 0.92 -10.73
CA PHE A 177 -1.18 0.20 -9.47
C PHE A 177 -0.24 -1.01 -9.58
N THR A 178 0.23 -1.48 -8.43
CA THR A 178 1.05 -2.70 -8.36
C THR A 178 0.18 -3.91 -8.04
N VAL A 179 0.51 -5.03 -8.66
CA VAL A 179 -0.03 -6.36 -8.34
C VAL A 179 1.09 -7.30 -7.95
N LYS A 180 0.81 -8.21 -7.01
CA LYS A 180 1.69 -9.31 -6.64
C LYS A 180 1.13 -10.61 -7.21
N ILE A 181 1.95 -11.40 -7.90
CA ILE A 181 1.55 -12.74 -8.34
C ILE A 181 1.46 -13.64 -7.13
N CYS A 182 0.26 -14.13 -6.84
CA CYS A 182 -0.02 -15.03 -5.71
C CYS A 182 -0.40 -16.43 -6.15
N ASP A 183 -0.69 -16.63 -7.44
CA ASP A 183 -0.98 -17.94 -8.01
C ASP A 183 -0.54 -18.01 -9.47
N SER A 184 -0.22 -19.20 -9.94
CA SER A 184 0.13 -19.46 -11.34
C SER A 184 -1.04 -20.10 -12.06
N LYS A 185 -1.55 -19.43 -13.08
CA LYS A 185 -2.40 -20.04 -14.10
C LYS A 185 -1.47 -20.63 -15.15
N GLY A 186 -1.48 -21.92 -15.35
CA GLY A 186 -0.65 -22.51 -16.41
C GLY A 186 -0.81 -21.79 -17.76
N ASP A 187 0.23 -21.82 -18.58
CA ASP A 187 0.36 -21.10 -19.86
C ASP A 187 -0.55 -21.69 -20.97
N ARG A 188 -1.73 -22.14 -20.64
CA ARG A 188 -2.72 -22.59 -21.61
C ARG A 188 -3.62 -21.41 -21.95
N TRP A 189 -3.34 -20.87 -23.11
CA TRP A 189 -4.11 -19.88 -23.84
C TRP A 189 -5.34 -20.54 -24.49
#